data_0cf0910261f2898403f3c95eb6c0e995
#
_entry.id   0cf0910261f2898403f3c95eb6c0e995
#
_cell.length_a   1.000
_cell.length_b   1.000
_cell.length_c   1.000
_cell.angle_alpha   90.00
_cell.angle_beta   90.00
_cell.angle_gamma   90.00
#
_symmetry.space_group_name_H-M   'P 1'
#
loop_
_entity.id
_entity.type
_entity.pdbx_description
1 polymer ?
#
loop_
_entity_poly.entity_id
_entity_poly.type
_entity_poly.pdbx_seq_one_letter_code
_entity_poly.pdbx_strand_id
1 'polypeptide(L)'
;MEHSVQPDHTPGLSVFEKSCAYCGARFRVLASHLPRQDVPEAYACPECGKHYEMESAAQPEVQLLRPRTDGKFDRYQETMF
;
A
#
# COMPACT_ATOMS: atom_id res chain seq x y z
N MET A 1 -16.75 27.20 10.81
CA MET A 1 -16.39 26.70 10.47
C MET A 1 -15.90 26.22 10.03
N GLU A 2 -15.75 25.90 9.85
CA GLU A 2 -15.17 25.38 9.45
C GLU A 2 -14.71 24.86 9.01
N HIS A 3 -14.56 24.58 9.04
CA HIS A 3 -14.04 23.98 8.66
C HIS A 3 -13.47 23.42 8.22
N SER A 4 -13.26 23.08 8.51
CA SER A 4 -12.77 22.47 8.17
C SER A 4 -12.70 22.21 7.19
N VAL A 5 -12.69 22.17 6.85
CA VAL A 5 -12.69 21.94 5.86
C VAL A 5 -12.17 21.11 5.14
N GLN A 6 -12.59 20.51 4.63
CA GLN A 6 -12.07 19.62 3.96
C GLN A 6 -11.64 20.00 2.75
N PRO A 7 -10.64 19.94 2.50
CA PRO A 7 -10.02 20.44 1.35
C PRO A 7 -10.19 19.54 0.20
N ASP A 8 -11.24 19.67 -0.48
CA ASP A 8 -11.45 18.84 -1.58
C ASP A 8 -10.49 19.05 -2.65
N HIS A 9 -9.89 20.22 -2.75
CA HIS A 9 -9.00 20.50 -3.84
C HIS A 9 -7.56 20.28 -3.49
N THR A 10 -7.27 19.85 -2.30
CA THR A 10 -5.88 19.50 -1.99
C THR A 10 -5.64 18.07 -2.38
N PRO A 11 -4.41 17.70 -2.70
CA PRO A 11 -4.09 16.33 -3.00
C PRO A 11 -4.47 15.45 -1.82
N GLY A 12 -5.12 14.36 -2.12
CA GLY A 12 -5.51 13.43 -1.09
C GLY A 12 -4.37 12.52 -0.71
N LEU A 13 -4.43 12.02 0.50
CA LEU A 13 -3.44 11.06 0.97
C LEU A 13 -4.19 9.93 1.65
N SER A 14 -3.98 8.72 1.18
CA SER A 14 -4.56 7.54 1.80
C SER A 14 -3.51 6.85 2.63
N VAL A 15 -3.84 6.58 3.88
CA VAL A 15 -2.94 5.87 4.77
C VAL A 15 -3.74 4.74 5.39
N PHE A 16 -3.30 3.51 5.17
CA PHE A 16 -4.00 2.38 5.74
C PHE A 16 -3.01 1.28 6.08
N GLU A 17 -3.42 0.39 6.98
CA GLU A 17 -2.60 -0.75 7.37
C GLU A 17 -3.17 -2.00 6.74
N LYS A 18 -2.29 -2.90 6.38
CA LYS A 18 -2.67 -4.11 5.69
C LYS A 18 -1.86 -5.27 6.24
N SER A 19 -2.51 -6.41 6.36
CA SER A 19 -1.83 -7.65 6.71
C SER A 19 -1.62 -8.43 5.44
N CYS A 20 -0.40 -8.91 5.24
CA CYS A 20 -0.11 -9.66 4.03
C CYS A 20 -0.78 -11.02 4.08
N ALA A 21 -1.50 -11.33 3.02
CA ALA A 21 -2.23 -12.59 2.96
C ALA A 21 -1.29 -13.78 2.84
N TYR A 22 -0.07 -13.56 2.42
CA TYR A 22 0.88 -14.65 2.21
C TYR A 22 1.74 -14.91 3.44
N CYS A 23 2.34 -13.86 4.00
CA CYS A 23 3.31 -14.07 5.08
C CYS A 23 2.85 -13.57 6.44
N GLY A 24 1.75 -12.83 6.48
CA GLY A 24 1.24 -12.33 7.75
C GLY A 24 1.89 -11.06 8.27
N ALA A 25 2.82 -10.49 7.52
CA ALA A 25 3.43 -9.24 7.92
C ALA A 25 2.39 -8.13 7.91
N ARG A 26 2.57 -7.15 8.78
CA ARG A 26 1.69 -6.00 8.79
C ARG A 26 2.46 -4.79 8.35
N PHE A 27 1.88 -4.03 7.45
CA PHE A 27 2.56 -2.87 6.92
C PHE A 27 1.57 -1.74 6.67
N ARG A 28 2.11 -0.54 6.57
CA ARG A 28 1.32 0.65 6.32
C ARG A 28 1.57 1.09 4.88
N VAL A 29 0.51 1.44 4.20
CA VAL A 29 0.59 1.89 2.81
C VAL A 29 0.20 3.35 2.76
N LEU A 30 1.04 4.16 2.11
CA LEU A 30 0.77 5.57 1.94
C LEU A 30 0.67 5.84 0.44
N ALA A 31 -0.45 6.38 0.03
CA ALA A 31 -0.70 6.64 -1.38
C ALA A 31 -1.21 8.05 -1.56
N SER A 32 -0.75 8.71 -2.61
CA SER A 32 -1.20 10.05 -2.92
C SER A 32 -2.21 10.01 -4.05
N HIS A 33 -3.16 10.92 -4.00
CA HIS A 33 -4.22 10.98 -4.99
C HIS A 33 -4.32 12.40 -5.54
N LEU A 34 -4.38 12.50 -6.86
CA LEU A 34 -4.56 13.77 -7.52
C LEU A 34 -5.70 13.62 -8.51
N PRO A 35 -6.51 14.67 -8.70
CA PRO A 35 -7.62 14.58 -9.63
C PRO A 35 -7.13 14.20 -11.02
N ARG A 36 -7.75 13.18 -11.59
CA ARG A 36 -7.48 12.74 -12.96
C ARG A 36 -6.09 12.20 -13.16
N GLN A 37 -5.35 11.94 -12.09
CA GLN A 37 -4.01 11.41 -12.23
C GLN A 37 -3.84 10.06 -11.57
N ASP A 38 -4.87 9.57 -10.91
CA ASP A 38 -4.79 8.27 -10.27
C ASP A 38 -4.82 7.18 -11.33
N VAL A 39 -3.87 6.27 -11.25
CA VAL A 39 -3.78 5.12 -12.15
C VAL A 39 -3.45 3.91 -11.29
N PRO A 40 -3.64 2.70 -11.82
CA PRO A 40 -3.26 1.51 -11.06
C PRO A 40 -1.76 1.53 -10.83
N GLU A 41 -1.38 1.43 -9.56
CA GLU A 41 0.03 1.40 -9.17
C GLU A 41 0.26 0.18 -8.30
N ALA A 42 1.40 -0.44 -8.48
CA ALA A 42 1.73 -1.63 -7.75
C ALA A 42 2.56 -1.30 -6.52
N TYR A 43 2.37 -2.08 -5.48
CA TYR A 43 3.26 -2.04 -4.34
C TYR A 43 3.42 -3.48 -3.85
N ALA A 44 4.36 -3.70 -2.96
CA ALA A 44 4.68 -5.05 -2.55
C ALA A 44 4.84 -5.12 -1.04
N CYS A 45 4.56 -6.29 -0.50
CA CYS A 45 4.80 -6.54 0.90
C CYS A 45 6.29 -6.38 1.18
N PRO A 46 6.68 -5.60 2.20
CA PRO A 46 8.09 -5.39 2.46
C PRO A 46 8.81 -6.62 2.98
N GLU A 47 8.08 -7.63 3.44
CA GLU A 47 8.72 -8.83 3.94
C GLU A 47 8.86 -9.93 2.89
N CYS A 48 7.80 -10.23 2.17
CA CYS A 48 7.84 -11.34 1.23
C CYS A 48 7.79 -10.92 -0.23
N GLY A 49 7.40 -9.69 -0.50
CA GLY A 49 7.36 -9.21 -1.88
C GLY A 49 6.10 -9.52 -2.64
N LYS A 50 5.07 -10.03 -1.97
CA LYS A 50 3.81 -10.28 -2.67
C LYS A 50 3.27 -8.98 -3.22
N HIS A 51 2.83 -8.98 -4.47
CA HIS A 51 2.38 -7.78 -5.14
C HIS A 51 0.93 -7.47 -4.84
N TYR A 52 0.65 -6.19 -4.73
CA TYR A 52 -0.68 -5.65 -4.55
C TYR A 52 -0.83 -4.46 -5.48
N GLU A 53 -2.06 -4.00 -5.64
CA GLU A 53 -2.31 -2.90 -6.54
C GLU A 53 -3.36 -1.98 -5.95
N MET A 54 -3.23 -0.70 -6.21
CA MET A 54 -4.25 0.27 -5.86
C MET A 54 -4.13 1.45 -6.78
N GLU A 55 -5.15 2.31 -6.79
CA GLU A 55 -5.10 3.51 -7.61
C GLU A 55 -4.44 4.62 -6.85
N SER A 56 -3.51 5.29 -7.49
CA SER A 56 -2.70 6.31 -6.84
C SER A 56 -2.09 7.19 -7.90
N ALA A 57 -1.77 8.43 -7.53
CA ALA A 57 -1.14 9.34 -8.46
C ALA A 57 0.35 9.05 -8.60
N ALA A 58 0.92 8.35 -7.64
CA ALA A 58 2.33 7.97 -7.67
C ALA A 58 2.46 6.62 -7.00
N GLN A 59 3.62 6.01 -7.13
CA GLN A 59 3.82 4.70 -6.54
C GLN A 59 3.65 4.80 -5.02
N PRO A 60 2.83 3.94 -4.41
CA PRO A 60 2.62 4.00 -2.98
C PRO A 60 3.88 3.65 -2.20
N GLU A 61 4.01 4.26 -1.03
CA GLU A 61 5.08 3.92 -0.11
C GLU A 61 4.59 2.87 0.87
N VAL A 62 5.50 1.99 1.28
CA VAL A 62 5.14 0.91 2.19
C VAL A 62 6.11 0.93 3.36
N GLN A 63 5.55 0.88 4.56
CA GLN A 63 6.34 0.88 5.78
C GLN A 63 6.02 -0.36 6.59
N LEU A 64 7.04 -1.14 6.91
CA LEU A 64 6.83 -2.36 7.68
C LEU A 64 6.50 -2.00 9.13
N LEU A 65 5.44 -2.59 9.66
CA LEU A 65 5.03 -2.39 11.05
C LEU A 65 5.33 -3.61 11.89
N ARG A 66 5.10 -4.80 11.35
CA ARG A 66 5.39 -6.05 12.05
C ARG A 66 5.95 -7.04 11.07
N PRO A 67 6.94 -7.83 11.48
CA PRO A 67 7.51 -8.81 10.57
C PRO A 67 6.52 -9.92 10.26
N ARG A 68 6.89 -10.72 9.29
CA ARG A 68 6.05 -11.82 8.86
C ARG A 68 5.86 -12.81 10.01
N THR A 69 4.77 -13.53 9.95
CA THR A 69 4.43 -14.44 11.03
C THR A 69 4.34 -15.90 10.58
N ASP A 70 4.73 -16.18 9.34
CA ASP A 70 4.61 -17.54 8.83
C ASP A 70 5.86 -18.38 9.12
N GLY A 71 6.87 -17.80 9.76
CA GLY A 71 8.07 -18.56 10.13
C GLY A 71 8.95 -18.91 8.97
N LYS A 72 8.75 -18.28 7.82
CA LYS A 72 9.53 -18.58 6.62
C LYS A 72 10.41 -17.43 6.25
N PHE A 73 11.33 -17.69 5.35
CA PHE A 73 12.25 -16.65 4.88
C PHE A 73 12.16 -16.46 3.38
N ASP A 74 11.38 -17.29 2.68
CA ASP A 74 11.32 -17.20 1.24
C ASP A 74 10.49 -16.01 0.80
N ARG A 75 10.71 -15.61 -0.43
CA ARG A 75 9.94 -14.52 -1.03
C ARG A 75 8.75 -15.10 -1.75
N TYR A 76 7.69 -14.31 -1.84
CA TYR A 76 6.53 -14.70 -2.59
C TYR A 76 6.93 -14.80 -4.06
N GLN A 77 6.55 -15.89 -4.70
CA GLN A 77 6.84 -16.09 -6.10
C GLN A 77 5.56 -16.18 -6.87
N GLU A 78 5.45 -15.35 -7.88
CA GLU A 78 4.30 -15.40 -8.76
C GLU A 78 4.63 -16.31 -9.91
N THR A 79 3.92 -17.40 -10.00
CA THR A 79 4.14 -18.30 -11.11
C THR A 79 3.27 -17.90 -12.26
N MET A 80 3.80 -18.09 -13.45
CA MET A 80 3.16 -17.60 -14.63
C MET A 80 2.57 -18.69 -15.46
N PHE A 81 2.16 -19.73 -14.88
CA PHE A 81 1.53 -20.79 -15.67
C PHE A 81 0.29 -21.31 -15.05
#